data_3f551ae835153fbde2775336b6d03042
#
_entry.id   3f551ae835153fbde2775336b6d03042
#
_cell.length_a   1.000
_cell.length_b   1.000
_cell.length_c   1.000
_cell.angle_alpha   90.00
_cell.angle_beta   90.00
_cell.angle_gamma   90.00
#
_symmetry.space_group_name_H-M   'P 1'
#
loop_
_entity.id
_entity.type
_entity.pdbx_description
1 polymer ?
#
loop_
_entity_poly.entity_id
_entity_poly.type
_entity_poly.pdbx_seq_one_letter_code
_entity_poly.pdbx_strand_id
1 'polypeptide(L)'
;MKKKILYIAEAFGGGVFTYFTELANAVAEEYEVLIAYAKRAETPENFERFFRSDIRFVEILHFQRSVNPLQDFKAMQEIRHLVREYDPDIIHLHSSKAGFCGRMAINCKKHRVYYTPHGYAFLKQDDSALKRKIYFLAEKVLSMSHAKVIGVSKGEYEEALKLTKNAMYINNGIDITKIPKGGKKEFDREHPVICTLGRISFPKNPSMFNRIAKAFPEWKFIWIGDGNLRSELNASNIEITGWMDREEATEQLARADVFLIPSLWEGLPVALLEAMYQEKLCIASRVIGNRDVMINGENGFLADCYEDYVRILKDVSSGKIPVEKIQKRAKQDVVESYSTTKMCGEYLRVYREDTK
;
A
#
# COMPACT_ATOMS: atom_id res chain seq x y z
N MET A 1 -5.70 0.78 -33.52
CA MET A 1 -5.67 -0.26 -32.43
C MET A 1 -5.22 0.42 -31.16
N LYS A 2 -5.77 0.05 -29.99
CA LYS A 2 -5.26 0.49 -28.70
C LYS A 2 -3.84 -0.04 -28.52
N LYS A 3 -2.95 0.74 -27.87
CA LYS A 3 -1.64 0.25 -27.43
C LYS A 3 -1.82 -0.78 -26.32
N LYS A 4 -0.88 -1.71 -26.23
CA LYS A 4 -0.90 -2.83 -25.29
C LYS A 4 -0.07 -2.53 -24.06
N ILE A 5 -0.63 -2.76 -22.90
CA ILE A 5 0.09 -2.71 -21.61
C ILE A 5 0.05 -4.06 -20.90
N LEU A 6 1.20 -4.51 -20.44
CA LEU A 6 1.36 -5.71 -19.63
C LEU A 6 1.72 -5.30 -18.21
N TYR A 7 0.83 -5.56 -17.27
CA TYR A 7 1.13 -5.49 -15.85
C TYR A 7 1.63 -6.84 -15.34
N ILE A 8 2.69 -6.83 -14.54
CA ILE A 8 3.23 -8.03 -13.89
C ILE A 8 3.23 -7.82 -12.39
N ALA A 9 2.38 -8.55 -11.66
CA ALA A 9 2.14 -8.39 -10.24
C ALA A 9 2.34 -9.70 -9.46
N GLU A 10 3.38 -9.75 -8.62
CA GLU A 10 3.58 -10.90 -7.73
C GLU A 10 2.72 -10.78 -6.47
N ALA A 11 2.55 -9.59 -5.92
CA ALA A 11 1.77 -9.34 -4.70
C ALA A 11 0.31 -8.97 -5.04
N PHE A 12 -0.47 -9.91 -5.62
CA PHE A 12 -1.84 -9.65 -6.08
C PHE A 12 -2.85 -9.86 -4.95
N GLY A 13 -2.78 -9.00 -3.90
CA GLY A 13 -3.66 -9.05 -2.74
C GLY A 13 -3.54 -7.80 -1.86
N GLY A 14 -4.47 -7.62 -0.92
CA GLY A 14 -4.49 -6.50 0.02
C GLY A 14 -4.47 -5.12 -0.66
N GLY A 15 -3.72 -4.17 -0.12
CA GLY A 15 -3.65 -2.79 -0.65
C GLY A 15 -3.11 -2.70 -2.08
N VAL A 16 -2.23 -3.62 -2.50
CA VAL A 16 -1.74 -3.68 -3.88
C VAL A 16 -2.86 -4.10 -4.84
N PHE A 17 -3.73 -5.02 -4.44
CA PHE A 17 -4.89 -5.41 -5.23
C PHE A 17 -5.84 -4.22 -5.45
N THR A 18 -6.16 -3.48 -4.38
CA THR A 18 -6.98 -2.28 -4.47
C THR A 18 -6.39 -1.25 -5.44
N TYR A 19 -5.10 -0.96 -5.30
CA TYR A 19 -4.37 -0.09 -6.22
C TYR A 19 -4.48 -0.57 -7.68
N PHE A 20 -4.30 -1.87 -7.91
CA PHE A 20 -4.37 -2.47 -9.23
C PHE A 20 -5.74 -2.34 -9.87
N THR A 21 -6.79 -2.60 -9.10
CA THR A 21 -8.17 -2.50 -9.58
C THR A 21 -8.44 -1.10 -10.12
N GLU A 22 -8.06 -0.08 -9.38
CA GLU A 22 -8.30 1.31 -9.79
C GLU A 22 -7.45 1.69 -11.03
N LEU A 23 -6.15 1.39 -10.99
CA LEU A 23 -5.25 1.75 -12.09
C LEU A 23 -5.59 1.00 -13.38
N ALA A 24 -5.80 -0.31 -13.32
CA ALA A 24 -6.04 -1.11 -14.51
C ALA A 24 -7.37 -0.75 -15.19
N ASN A 25 -8.42 -0.50 -14.40
CA ASN A 25 -9.71 -0.07 -14.92
C ASN A 25 -9.62 1.28 -15.64
N ALA A 26 -8.92 2.25 -15.07
CA ALA A 26 -8.72 3.56 -15.70
C ALA A 26 -7.87 3.46 -16.98
N VAL A 27 -6.80 2.67 -16.94
CA VAL A 27 -5.90 2.50 -18.10
C VAL A 27 -6.56 1.71 -19.23
N ALA A 28 -7.47 0.78 -18.94
CA ALA A 28 -8.19 0.00 -19.93
C ALA A 28 -9.15 0.85 -20.81
N GLU A 29 -9.44 2.09 -20.41
CA GLU A 29 -10.17 3.01 -21.29
C GLU A 29 -9.38 3.34 -22.57
N GLU A 30 -8.05 3.46 -22.45
CA GLU A 30 -7.15 3.87 -23.54
C GLU A 30 -6.27 2.74 -24.09
N TYR A 31 -5.97 1.74 -23.29
CA TYR A 31 -5.04 0.66 -23.60
C TYR A 31 -5.75 -0.71 -23.62
N GLU A 32 -5.18 -1.65 -24.36
CA GLU A 32 -5.47 -3.08 -24.20
C GLU A 32 -4.63 -3.60 -23.02
N VAL A 33 -5.29 -4.08 -21.96
CA VAL A 33 -4.63 -4.43 -20.70
C VAL A 33 -4.57 -5.94 -20.51
N LEU A 34 -3.37 -6.45 -20.22
CA LEU A 34 -3.13 -7.81 -19.74
C LEU A 34 -2.46 -7.75 -18.37
N ILE A 35 -3.01 -8.46 -17.39
CA ILE A 35 -2.45 -8.58 -16.04
C ILE A 35 -1.89 -9.99 -15.84
N ALA A 36 -0.57 -10.09 -15.71
CA ALA A 36 0.12 -11.30 -15.31
C ALA A 36 0.32 -11.29 -13.79
N TYR A 37 -0.29 -12.23 -13.07
CA TYR A 37 -0.36 -12.21 -11.61
C TYR A 37 0.08 -13.50 -10.94
N ALA A 38 0.42 -13.43 -9.66
CA ALA A 38 0.54 -14.62 -8.81
C ALA A 38 -0.67 -14.70 -7.88
N LYS A 39 -1.34 -15.85 -7.87
CA LYS A 39 -2.42 -16.10 -6.91
C LYS A 39 -1.87 -16.16 -5.49
N ARG A 40 -2.50 -15.42 -4.57
CA ARG A 40 -2.15 -15.32 -3.15
C ARG A 40 -3.31 -15.77 -2.28
N ALA A 41 -3.04 -16.13 -1.04
CA ALA A 41 -4.12 -16.44 -0.09
C ALA A 41 -5.06 -15.24 0.12
N GLU A 42 -4.54 -14.01 -0.04
CA GLU A 42 -5.28 -12.76 0.08
C GLU A 42 -5.93 -12.30 -1.24
N THR A 43 -5.73 -13.02 -2.36
CA THR A 43 -6.41 -12.72 -3.64
C THR A 43 -7.88 -13.15 -3.51
N PRO A 44 -8.85 -12.25 -3.76
CA PRO A 44 -10.27 -12.63 -3.71
C PRO A 44 -10.60 -13.76 -4.70
N GLU A 45 -11.45 -14.72 -4.32
CA GLU A 45 -11.77 -15.87 -5.17
C GLU A 45 -12.34 -15.47 -6.54
N ASN A 46 -13.17 -14.44 -6.59
CA ASN A 46 -13.78 -13.92 -7.83
C ASN A 46 -13.22 -12.53 -8.12
N PHE A 47 -11.90 -12.39 -8.12
CA PHE A 47 -11.24 -11.09 -8.25
C PHE A 47 -11.54 -10.39 -9.59
N GLU A 48 -11.83 -11.13 -10.68
CA GLU A 48 -12.13 -10.58 -11.98
C GLU A 48 -13.33 -9.64 -11.96
N ARG A 49 -14.30 -9.85 -11.06
CA ARG A 49 -15.49 -8.99 -10.92
C ARG A 49 -15.19 -7.52 -10.59
N PHE A 50 -14.00 -7.26 -10.05
CA PHE A 50 -13.57 -5.90 -9.72
C PHE A 50 -12.95 -5.16 -10.91
N PHE A 51 -12.73 -5.86 -12.01
CA PHE A 51 -12.13 -5.32 -13.23
C PHE A 51 -13.13 -5.21 -14.36
N ARG A 52 -12.82 -4.36 -15.33
CA ARG A 52 -13.56 -4.28 -16.59
C ARG A 52 -13.44 -5.61 -17.34
N SER A 53 -14.50 -5.98 -18.05
CA SER A 53 -14.58 -7.25 -18.80
C SER A 53 -13.61 -7.35 -19.98
N ASP A 54 -13.03 -6.23 -20.42
CA ASP A 54 -12.04 -6.17 -21.49
C ASP A 54 -10.59 -6.35 -21.01
N ILE A 55 -10.36 -6.44 -19.68
CA ILE A 55 -9.05 -6.75 -19.08
C ILE A 55 -8.83 -8.27 -19.07
N ARG A 56 -7.68 -8.70 -19.57
CA ARG A 56 -7.30 -10.12 -19.58
C ARG A 56 -6.34 -10.46 -18.44
N PHE A 57 -6.37 -11.72 -17.98
CA PHE A 57 -5.56 -12.23 -16.88
C PHE A 57 -4.79 -13.48 -17.29
N VAL A 58 -3.53 -13.58 -16.81
CA VAL A 58 -2.68 -14.76 -16.95
C VAL A 58 -1.98 -15.02 -15.61
N GLU A 59 -2.12 -16.22 -15.06
CA GLU A 59 -1.42 -16.61 -13.85
C GLU A 59 0.03 -17.02 -14.17
N ILE A 60 1.01 -16.46 -13.45
CA ILE A 60 2.40 -16.90 -13.48
C ILE A 60 2.58 -17.95 -12.37
N LEU A 61 2.58 -19.21 -12.75
CA LEU A 61 2.50 -20.35 -11.84
C LEU A 61 3.71 -20.47 -10.90
N HIS A 62 4.88 -20.01 -11.36
CA HIS A 62 6.12 -20.15 -10.59
C HIS A 62 6.47 -18.91 -9.76
N PHE A 63 5.62 -17.89 -9.72
CA PHE A 63 5.82 -16.79 -8.78
C PHE A 63 5.55 -17.23 -7.34
N GLN A 64 6.55 -17.05 -6.48
CA GLN A 64 6.47 -17.32 -5.04
C GLN A 64 6.96 -16.11 -4.24
N ARG A 65 6.41 -15.92 -3.03
CA ARG A 65 6.83 -14.84 -2.12
C ARG A 65 8.27 -15.03 -1.65
N SER A 66 8.67 -16.27 -1.38
CA SER A 66 10.02 -16.61 -0.95
C SER A 66 11.02 -16.52 -2.10
N VAL A 67 12.29 -16.29 -1.78
CA VAL A 67 13.38 -16.39 -2.75
C VAL A 67 13.66 -17.87 -2.99
N ASN A 68 13.46 -18.33 -4.23
CA ASN A 68 13.74 -19.69 -4.68
C ASN A 68 14.32 -19.61 -6.10
N PRO A 69 15.64 -19.77 -6.26
CA PRO A 69 16.30 -19.55 -7.56
C PRO A 69 15.73 -20.38 -8.72
N LEU A 70 15.32 -21.63 -8.46
CA LEU A 70 14.74 -22.50 -9.48
C LEU A 70 13.35 -22.03 -9.92
N GLN A 71 12.49 -21.68 -8.97
CA GLN A 71 11.15 -21.16 -9.27
C GLN A 71 11.24 -19.78 -9.90
N ASP A 72 12.15 -18.94 -9.42
CA ASP A 72 12.40 -17.61 -9.98
C ASP A 72 12.86 -17.68 -11.43
N PHE A 73 13.74 -18.63 -11.76
CA PHE A 73 14.16 -18.86 -13.13
C PHE A 73 13.00 -19.31 -14.03
N LYS A 74 12.15 -20.22 -13.55
CA LYS A 74 10.93 -20.62 -14.28
C LYS A 74 9.96 -19.45 -14.49
N ALA A 75 9.73 -18.64 -13.46
CA ALA A 75 8.91 -17.43 -13.57
C ALA A 75 9.48 -16.44 -14.61
N MET A 76 10.81 -16.29 -14.67
CA MET A 76 11.47 -15.48 -15.70
C MET A 76 11.24 -16.02 -17.12
N GLN A 77 11.19 -17.36 -17.29
CA GLN A 77 10.89 -17.97 -18.59
C GLN A 77 9.41 -17.72 -18.98
N GLU A 78 8.48 -17.87 -18.05
CA GLU A 78 7.07 -17.53 -18.27
C GLU A 78 6.89 -16.05 -18.68
N ILE A 79 7.56 -15.14 -17.97
CA ILE A 79 7.56 -13.71 -18.32
C ILE A 79 8.09 -13.47 -19.74
N ARG A 80 9.23 -14.11 -20.11
CA ARG A 80 9.81 -13.98 -21.46
C ARG A 80 8.87 -14.49 -22.53
N HIS A 81 8.23 -15.63 -22.29
CA HIS A 81 7.24 -16.19 -23.21
C HIS A 81 6.06 -15.25 -23.41
N LEU A 82 5.48 -14.79 -22.28
CA LEU A 82 4.35 -13.88 -22.29
C LEU A 82 4.63 -12.54 -23.01
N VAL A 83 5.82 -11.96 -22.77
CA VAL A 83 6.24 -10.73 -23.45
C VAL A 83 6.37 -10.92 -24.96
N ARG A 84 6.88 -12.08 -25.42
CA ARG A 84 7.00 -12.38 -26.85
C ARG A 84 5.65 -12.62 -27.52
N GLU A 85 4.76 -13.32 -26.84
CA GLU A 85 3.44 -13.66 -27.37
C GLU A 85 2.48 -12.46 -27.41
N TYR A 86 2.46 -11.68 -26.32
CA TYR A 86 1.56 -10.53 -26.20
C TYR A 86 2.06 -9.30 -26.95
N ASP A 87 3.40 -9.17 -27.09
CA ASP A 87 4.08 -8.02 -27.72
C ASP A 87 3.59 -6.67 -27.18
N PRO A 88 3.82 -6.37 -25.88
CA PRO A 88 3.31 -5.15 -25.25
C PRO A 88 4.14 -3.92 -25.62
N ASP A 89 3.46 -2.78 -25.82
CA ASP A 89 4.10 -1.45 -25.95
C ASP A 89 4.70 -0.97 -24.62
N ILE A 90 4.04 -1.35 -23.53
CA ILE A 90 4.41 -0.96 -22.15
C ILE A 90 4.39 -2.18 -21.25
N ILE A 91 5.41 -2.30 -20.39
CA ILE A 91 5.45 -3.30 -19.32
C ILE A 91 5.59 -2.59 -17.99
N HIS A 92 4.74 -2.91 -17.01
CA HIS A 92 4.85 -2.33 -15.68
C HIS A 92 4.93 -3.45 -14.63
N LEU A 93 6.05 -3.46 -13.91
CA LEU A 93 6.39 -4.47 -12.90
C LEU A 93 5.98 -3.94 -11.51
N HIS A 94 5.22 -4.74 -10.77
CA HIS A 94 4.74 -4.36 -9.45
C HIS A 94 5.16 -5.36 -8.37
N SER A 95 5.76 -4.90 -7.32
CA SER A 95 6.47 -5.56 -6.22
C SER A 95 7.96 -5.82 -6.49
N SER A 96 8.75 -5.91 -5.40
CA SER A 96 10.19 -6.19 -5.50
C SER A 96 10.49 -7.51 -6.24
N LYS A 97 9.64 -8.54 -6.07
CA LYS A 97 9.82 -9.84 -6.73
C LYS A 97 9.54 -9.76 -8.23
N ALA A 98 8.42 -9.14 -8.62
CA ALA A 98 8.12 -8.92 -10.04
C ALA A 98 9.17 -8.00 -10.69
N GLY A 99 9.63 -6.97 -9.96
CA GLY A 99 10.72 -6.11 -10.39
C GLY A 99 12.03 -6.86 -10.60
N PHE A 100 12.39 -7.79 -9.72
CA PHE A 100 13.58 -8.65 -9.90
C PHE A 100 13.45 -9.55 -11.11
N CYS A 101 12.42 -10.41 -11.14
CA CYS A 101 12.25 -11.38 -12.23
C CYS A 101 12.03 -10.69 -13.59
N GLY A 102 11.23 -9.61 -13.62
CA GLY A 102 10.94 -8.88 -14.85
C GLY A 102 12.19 -8.20 -15.44
N ARG A 103 12.95 -7.45 -14.63
CA ARG A 103 14.17 -6.77 -15.10
C ARG A 103 15.29 -7.74 -15.52
N MET A 104 15.30 -8.96 -14.98
CA MET A 104 16.19 -10.04 -15.43
C MET A 104 15.70 -10.75 -16.68
N ALA A 105 14.38 -10.83 -16.88
CA ALA A 105 13.77 -11.54 -18.01
C ALA A 105 13.66 -10.66 -19.27
N ILE A 106 13.44 -9.35 -19.11
CA ILE A 106 13.04 -8.43 -20.17
C ILE A 106 14.23 -7.56 -20.59
N ASN A 107 14.40 -7.35 -21.87
CA ASN A 107 15.34 -6.33 -22.36
C ASN A 107 14.73 -4.94 -22.25
N CYS A 108 14.97 -4.27 -21.12
CA CYS A 108 14.42 -2.94 -20.83
C CYS A 108 14.96 -1.81 -21.72
N LYS A 109 15.94 -2.09 -22.62
CA LYS A 109 16.36 -1.13 -23.67
C LYS A 109 15.47 -1.21 -24.91
N LYS A 110 14.81 -2.37 -25.14
CA LYS A 110 13.92 -2.59 -26.28
C LYS A 110 12.45 -2.35 -25.95
N HIS A 111 12.08 -2.51 -24.66
CA HIS A 111 10.73 -2.34 -24.18
C HIS A 111 10.65 -1.16 -23.20
N ARG A 112 9.53 -0.46 -23.19
CA ARG A 112 9.25 0.56 -22.17
C ARG A 112 8.84 -0.11 -20.88
N VAL A 113 9.74 -0.16 -19.92
CA VAL A 113 9.55 -0.88 -18.67
C VAL A 113 9.50 0.11 -17.50
N TYR A 114 8.42 0.04 -16.74
CA TYR A 114 8.25 0.71 -15.46
C TYR A 114 8.34 -0.29 -14.33
N TYR A 115 8.74 0.19 -13.16
CA TYR A 115 8.82 -0.63 -11.96
C TYR A 115 8.32 0.14 -10.74
N THR A 116 7.31 -0.40 -10.06
CA THR A 116 6.78 0.12 -8.79
C THR A 116 6.99 -0.92 -7.69
N PRO A 117 7.85 -0.64 -6.68
CA PRO A 117 8.21 -1.61 -5.64
C PRO A 117 7.08 -1.88 -4.63
N HIS A 118 6.17 -0.94 -4.35
CA HIS A 118 5.16 -1.00 -3.28
C HIS A 118 5.75 -1.34 -1.90
N GLY A 119 6.83 -0.66 -1.54
CA GLY A 119 7.65 -0.96 -0.38
C GLY A 119 8.83 -1.85 -0.73
N TYR A 120 10.03 -1.28 -0.78
CA TYR A 120 11.24 -2.01 -1.09
C TYR A 120 11.53 -3.14 -0.09
N ALA A 121 11.94 -4.31 -0.59
CA ALA A 121 12.28 -5.45 0.24
C ALA A 121 13.46 -5.18 1.19
N PHE A 122 14.40 -4.30 0.82
CA PHE A 122 15.53 -3.93 1.68
C PHE A 122 15.14 -3.02 2.86
N LEU A 123 13.92 -2.51 2.90
CA LEU A 123 13.39 -1.73 4.03
C LEU A 123 12.72 -2.60 5.10
N LYS A 124 12.53 -3.90 4.83
CA LYS A 124 11.88 -4.83 5.75
C LYS A 124 12.72 -5.01 7.02
N GLN A 125 12.12 -4.73 8.17
CA GLN A 125 12.81 -4.82 9.45
C GLN A 125 12.82 -6.23 10.05
N ASP A 126 12.00 -7.16 9.53
CA ASP A 126 11.98 -8.58 9.88
C ASP A 126 13.12 -9.39 9.25
N ASP A 127 13.80 -8.82 8.25
CA ASP A 127 14.96 -9.43 7.64
C ASP A 127 16.27 -8.99 8.33
N SER A 128 17.26 -9.89 8.38
CA SER A 128 18.58 -9.57 8.91
C SER A 128 19.25 -8.42 8.13
N ALA A 129 20.14 -7.68 8.78
CA ALA A 129 20.88 -6.58 8.14
C ALA A 129 21.66 -7.04 6.88
N LEU A 130 22.22 -8.26 6.92
CA LEU A 130 22.89 -8.85 5.77
C LEU A 130 21.93 -9.10 4.61
N LYS A 131 20.76 -9.67 4.87
CA LYS A 131 19.73 -9.94 3.85
C LYS A 131 19.22 -8.65 3.24
N ARG A 132 18.97 -7.62 4.05
CA ARG A 132 18.60 -6.28 3.57
C ARG A 132 19.67 -5.67 2.66
N LYS A 133 20.96 -5.82 3.03
CA LYS A 133 22.07 -5.35 2.21
C LYS A 133 22.14 -6.10 0.87
N ILE A 134 21.88 -7.40 0.86
CA ILE A 134 21.81 -8.20 -0.39
C ILE A 134 20.67 -7.69 -1.28
N TYR A 135 19.48 -7.44 -0.72
CA TYR A 135 18.36 -6.88 -1.48
C TYR A 135 18.67 -5.49 -2.05
N PHE A 136 19.32 -4.63 -1.25
CA PHE A 136 19.75 -3.32 -1.72
C PHE A 136 20.74 -3.40 -2.89
N LEU A 137 21.72 -4.29 -2.78
CA LEU A 137 22.72 -4.51 -3.86
C LEU A 137 22.07 -5.09 -5.12
N ALA A 138 21.14 -6.05 -4.98
CA ALA A 138 20.38 -6.58 -6.09
C ALA A 138 19.57 -5.48 -6.80
N GLU A 139 18.84 -4.64 -6.04
CA GLU A 139 18.13 -3.48 -6.58
C GLU A 139 19.08 -2.49 -7.27
N LYS A 140 20.26 -2.24 -6.69
CA LYS A 140 21.29 -1.36 -7.27
C LYS A 140 21.80 -1.86 -8.61
N VAL A 141 22.07 -3.15 -8.71
CA VAL A 141 22.51 -3.78 -9.98
C VAL A 141 21.37 -3.74 -11.01
N LEU A 142 20.15 -4.09 -10.60
CA LEU A 142 18.99 -4.07 -11.49
C LEU A 142 18.55 -2.67 -11.91
N SER A 143 18.93 -1.64 -11.17
CA SER A 143 18.69 -0.24 -11.57
C SER A 143 19.43 0.14 -12.86
N MET A 144 20.45 -0.62 -13.27
CA MET A 144 21.15 -0.46 -14.56
C MET A 144 20.34 -0.98 -15.75
N SER A 145 19.22 -1.65 -15.53
CA SER A 145 18.39 -2.25 -16.58
C SER A 145 17.63 -1.24 -17.46
N HIS A 146 17.70 0.06 -17.19
CA HIS A 146 16.94 1.14 -17.82
C HIS A 146 15.44 1.18 -17.52
N ALA A 147 14.90 0.29 -16.69
CA ALA A 147 13.52 0.41 -16.22
C ALA A 147 13.34 1.70 -15.41
N LYS A 148 12.27 2.45 -15.67
CA LYS A 148 11.95 3.68 -14.93
C LYS A 148 11.24 3.31 -13.62
N VAL A 149 11.78 3.74 -12.51
CA VAL A 149 11.19 3.47 -11.19
C VAL A 149 10.10 4.50 -10.88
N ILE A 150 8.93 4.02 -10.44
CA ILE A 150 7.84 4.87 -9.98
C ILE A 150 7.54 4.51 -8.51
N GLY A 151 7.98 5.34 -7.58
CA GLY A 151 7.63 5.21 -6.16
C GLY A 151 6.17 5.58 -5.92
N VAL A 152 5.52 4.93 -4.95
CA VAL A 152 4.12 5.21 -4.58
C VAL A 152 3.99 6.36 -3.58
N SER A 153 5.13 6.91 -3.13
CA SER A 153 5.21 8.07 -2.24
C SER A 153 6.53 8.83 -2.47
N LYS A 154 6.62 10.04 -1.95
CA LYS A 154 7.84 10.83 -1.98
C LYS A 154 9.00 10.12 -1.27
N GLY A 155 8.76 9.49 -0.12
CA GLY A 155 9.79 8.78 0.62
C GLY A 155 10.28 7.54 -0.12
N GLU A 156 9.40 6.80 -0.81
CA GLU A 156 9.83 5.68 -1.64
C GLU A 156 10.65 6.15 -2.85
N TYR A 157 10.33 7.30 -3.43
CA TYR A 157 11.14 7.94 -4.46
C TYR A 157 12.52 8.35 -3.93
N GLU A 158 12.62 8.89 -2.71
CA GLU A 158 13.91 9.21 -2.08
C GLU A 158 14.78 7.96 -1.91
N GLU A 159 14.18 6.82 -1.57
CA GLU A 159 14.89 5.52 -1.57
C GLU A 159 15.30 5.07 -2.97
N ALA A 160 14.43 5.28 -3.97
CA ALA A 160 14.75 4.97 -5.37
C ALA A 160 15.94 5.79 -5.89
N LEU A 161 16.06 7.07 -5.50
CA LEU A 161 17.17 7.93 -5.89
C LEU A 161 18.55 7.45 -5.38
N LYS A 162 18.59 6.65 -4.30
CA LYS A 162 19.83 6.00 -3.84
C LYS A 162 20.31 4.92 -4.82
N LEU A 163 19.39 4.40 -5.63
CA LEU A 163 19.61 3.31 -6.58
C LEU A 163 19.82 3.83 -7.99
N THR A 164 18.99 4.76 -8.46
CA THR A 164 18.99 5.28 -9.83
C THR A 164 18.47 6.71 -9.92
N LYS A 165 18.94 7.46 -10.92
CA LYS A 165 18.36 8.76 -11.28
C LYS A 165 17.11 8.62 -12.16
N ASN A 166 16.88 7.44 -12.78
CA ASN A 166 15.70 7.18 -13.61
C ASN A 166 14.52 6.78 -12.72
N ALA A 167 14.08 7.70 -11.89
CA ALA A 167 13.02 7.52 -10.94
C ALA A 167 12.09 8.74 -10.89
N MET A 168 10.85 8.49 -10.52
CA MET A 168 9.82 9.48 -10.19
C MET A 168 8.89 8.92 -9.12
N TYR A 169 7.90 9.69 -8.67
CA TYR A 169 6.83 9.13 -7.85
C TYR A 169 5.46 9.57 -8.35
N ILE A 170 4.49 8.72 -8.08
CA ILE A 170 3.07 8.99 -8.22
C ILE A 170 2.42 8.50 -6.94
N ASN A 171 1.82 9.40 -6.18
CA ASN A 171 1.21 9.02 -4.93
C ASN A 171 0.08 7.99 -5.13
N ASN A 172 -0.02 7.00 -4.25
CA ASN A 172 -1.21 6.17 -4.16
C ASN A 172 -2.44 7.04 -3.94
N GLY A 173 -3.56 6.59 -4.49
CA GLY A 173 -4.85 7.24 -4.33
C GLY A 173 -5.92 6.27 -3.81
N ILE A 174 -6.99 6.84 -3.27
CA ILE A 174 -8.20 6.12 -2.90
C ILE A 174 -9.39 6.60 -3.71
N ASP A 175 -10.31 5.70 -4.01
CA ASP A 175 -11.59 6.06 -4.63
C ASP A 175 -12.55 6.57 -3.56
N ILE A 176 -12.55 7.89 -3.40
CA ILE A 176 -13.37 8.58 -2.41
C ILE A 176 -14.88 8.42 -2.64
N THR A 177 -15.30 7.99 -3.84
CA THR A 177 -16.72 7.77 -4.17
C THR A 177 -17.25 6.45 -3.60
N LYS A 178 -16.36 5.48 -3.37
CA LYS A 178 -16.66 4.16 -2.83
C LYS A 178 -16.53 4.09 -1.30
N ILE A 179 -16.02 5.14 -0.67
CA ILE A 179 -15.86 5.16 0.79
C ILE A 179 -17.12 5.74 1.41
N PRO A 180 -17.75 5.05 2.37
CA PRO A 180 -18.89 5.57 3.09
C PRO A 180 -18.56 6.96 3.66
N LYS A 181 -19.45 7.94 3.41
CA LYS A 181 -19.31 9.23 4.07
C LYS A 181 -19.50 8.97 5.56
N GLY A 182 -18.44 9.16 6.33
CA GLY A 182 -18.51 9.00 7.78
C GLY A 182 -19.69 9.82 8.32
N GLY A 183 -20.56 9.18 9.10
CA GLY A 183 -21.59 9.92 9.83
C GLY A 183 -20.90 10.93 10.75
N LYS A 184 -21.48 12.12 10.90
CA LYS A 184 -21.04 13.09 11.91
C LYS A 184 -21.33 12.49 13.30
N LYS A 185 -20.46 11.62 13.78
CA LYS A 185 -20.45 11.21 15.18
C LYS A 185 -19.61 12.24 15.91
N GLU A 186 -20.12 12.77 17.00
CA GLU A 186 -19.32 13.59 17.91
C GLU A 186 -18.16 12.76 18.46
N PHE A 187 -16.96 13.33 18.46
CA PHE A 187 -15.77 12.66 18.92
C PHE A 187 -15.85 12.40 20.42
N ASP A 188 -15.87 11.13 20.83
CA ASP A 188 -15.86 10.75 22.23
C ASP A 188 -14.46 10.95 22.82
N ARG A 189 -14.31 11.93 23.71
CA ARG A 189 -13.02 12.25 24.35
C ARG A 189 -12.75 11.40 25.59
N GLU A 190 -13.78 10.93 26.26
CA GLU A 190 -13.65 10.15 27.48
C GLU A 190 -13.36 8.69 27.18
N HIS A 191 -14.07 8.11 26.22
CA HIS A 191 -13.96 6.71 25.83
C HIS A 191 -13.86 6.55 24.30
N PRO A 192 -12.79 7.08 23.66
CA PRO A 192 -12.68 7.00 22.22
C PRO A 192 -12.53 5.54 21.75
N VAL A 193 -13.17 5.21 20.66
CA VAL A 193 -12.97 3.95 19.98
C VAL A 193 -11.76 4.07 19.06
N ILE A 194 -10.74 3.27 19.32
CA ILE A 194 -9.48 3.28 18.57
C ILE A 194 -9.44 2.07 17.65
N CYS A 195 -9.16 2.27 16.37
CA CYS A 195 -9.03 1.17 15.45
C CYS A 195 -7.72 1.19 14.65
N THR A 196 -7.39 0.05 14.09
CA THR A 196 -6.46 -0.12 12.98
C THR A 196 -7.07 -1.04 11.93
N LEU A 197 -6.60 -0.95 10.68
CA LEU A 197 -7.11 -1.74 9.56
C LEU A 197 -5.97 -2.41 8.81
N GLY A 198 -6.07 -3.73 8.64
CA GLY A 198 -5.14 -4.49 7.83
C GLY A 198 -4.78 -5.84 8.41
N ARG A 199 -3.94 -6.59 7.70
CA ARG A 199 -3.50 -7.91 8.15
C ARG A 199 -2.70 -7.83 9.44
N ILE A 200 -3.01 -8.69 10.43
CA ILE A 200 -2.21 -8.84 11.65
C ILE A 200 -0.88 -9.52 11.29
N SER A 201 0.12 -8.72 11.03
CA SER A 201 1.43 -9.16 10.53
C SER A 201 2.56 -8.31 11.07
N PHE A 202 3.78 -8.79 11.00
CA PHE A 202 4.95 -8.12 11.57
C PHE A 202 5.10 -6.65 11.13
N PRO A 203 4.94 -6.27 9.85
CA PRO A 203 5.00 -4.87 9.42
C PRO A 203 4.03 -3.95 10.13
N LYS A 204 2.86 -4.46 10.50
CA LYS A 204 1.80 -3.68 11.16
C LYS A 204 1.98 -3.54 12.67
N ASN A 205 2.98 -4.25 13.25
CA ASN A 205 3.41 -4.14 14.64
C ASN A 205 2.26 -4.35 15.66
N PRO A 206 1.61 -5.54 15.64
CA PRO A 206 0.51 -5.83 16.56
C PRO A 206 0.92 -5.73 18.03
N SER A 207 2.18 -6.05 18.38
CA SER A 207 2.68 -5.93 19.74
C SER A 207 2.66 -4.49 20.26
N MET A 208 2.98 -3.50 19.41
CA MET A 208 2.87 -2.08 19.79
C MET A 208 1.40 -1.67 20.00
N PHE A 209 0.49 -2.06 19.09
CA PHE A 209 -0.93 -1.81 19.22
C PHE A 209 -1.47 -2.41 20.54
N ASN A 210 -1.11 -3.65 20.83
CA ASN A 210 -1.48 -4.34 22.07
C ASN A 210 -0.94 -3.64 23.33
N ARG A 211 0.30 -3.17 23.26
CA ARG A 211 0.93 -2.43 24.38
C ARG A 211 0.20 -1.11 24.65
N ILE A 212 -0.20 -0.41 23.57
CA ILE A 212 -0.97 0.83 23.69
C ILE A 212 -2.36 0.54 24.28
N ALA A 213 -3.04 -0.50 23.83
CA ALA A 213 -4.36 -0.88 24.34
C ALA A 213 -4.31 -1.18 25.85
N LYS A 214 -3.29 -1.87 26.32
CA LYS A 214 -3.08 -2.14 27.77
C LYS A 214 -2.90 -0.88 28.62
N ALA A 215 -2.43 0.23 28.04
CA ALA A 215 -2.28 1.49 28.76
C ALA A 215 -3.61 2.25 28.95
N PHE A 216 -4.67 1.87 28.24
CA PHE A 216 -5.99 2.48 28.28
C PHE A 216 -7.07 1.40 28.43
N PRO A 217 -7.14 0.68 29.56
CA PRO A 217 -8.00 -0.49 29.74
C PRO A 217 -9.50 -0.19 29.61
N GLU A 218 -9.92 1.06 29.88
CA GLU A 218 -11.31 1.52 29.79
C GLU A 218 -11.72 1.89 28.35
N TRP A 219 -10.77 1.96 27.41
CA TRP A 219 -11.06 2.33 26.03
C TRP A 219 -11.21 1.10 25.15
N LYS A 220 -12.01 1.20 24.11
CA LYS A 220 -12.21 0.12 23.15
C LYS A 220 -11.20 0.22 22.02
N PHE A 221 -10.49 -0.90 21.77
CA PHE A 221 -9.58 -1.05 20.64
C PHE A 221 -10.13 -2.08 19.67
N ILE A 222 -10.02 -1.83 18.36
CA ILE A 222 -10.53 -2.71 17.31
C ILE A 222 -9.42 -2.94 16.28
N TRP A 223 -9.04 -4.21 16.06
CA TRP A 223 -8.23 -4.56 14.91
C TRP A 223 -9.15 -5.06 13.79
N ILE A 224 -9.30 -4.26 12.73
CA ILE A 224 -10.11 -4.61 11.57
C ILE A 224 -9.24 -5.46 10.62
N GLY A 225 -9.49 -6.76 10.60
CA GLY A 225 -8.71 -7.75 9.87
C GLY A 225 -8.28 -8.95 10.70
N ASP A 226 -7.46 -9.81 10.11
CA ASP A 226 -6.88 -11.00 10.76
C ASP A 226 -5.45 -11.25 10.30
N GLY A 227 -4.77 -12.28 10.83
CA GLY A 227 -3.44 -12.66 10.39
C GLY A 227 -2.72 -13.60 11.34
N ASN A 228 -1.50 -13.96 10.94
CA ASN A 228 -0.70 -14.98 11.61
C ASN A 228 -0.14 -14.55 12.99
N LEU A 229 -0.16 -13.27 13.31
CA LEU A 229 0.28 -12.74 14.61
C LEU A 229 -0.90 -12.35 15.53
N ARG A 230 -2.09 -12.92 15.31
CA ARG A 230 -3.29 -12.69 16.13
C ARG A 230 -3.04 -12.90 17.63
N SER A 231 -2.21 -13.86 17.99
CA SER A 231 -1.85 -14.16 19.39
C SER A 231 -1.11 -13.03 20.12
N GLU A 232 -0.52 -12.07 19.40
CA GLU A 232 0.12 -10.90 20.01
C GLU A 232 -0.90 -9.88 20.54
N LEU A 233 -2.17 -9.94 20.10
CA LEU A 233 -3.26 -9.07 20.52
C LEU A 233 -4.02 -9.73 21.68
N ASN A 234 -3.50 -9.63 22.89
CA ASN A 234 -4.01 -10.31 24.08
C ASN A 234 -4.56 -9.37 25.17
N ALA A 235 -4.64 -8.07 24.93
CA ALA A 235 -5.30 -7.14 25.84
C ALA A 235 -6.83 -7.38 25.81
N SER A 236 -7.46 -7.36 26.99
CA SER A 236 -8.89 -7.70 27.14
C SER A 236 -9.85 -6.72 26.45
N ASN A 237 -9.37 -5.51 26.15
CA ASN A 237 -10.11 -4.44 25.51
C ASN A 237 -9.87 -4.36 23.99
N ILE A 238 -9.22 -5.38 23.39
CA ILE A 238 -9.05 -5.47 21.93
C ILE A 238 -10.09 -6.45 21.35
N GLU A 239 -10.85 -5.96 20.39
CA GLU A 239 -11.69 -6.75 19.51
C GLU A 239 -10.96 -6.98 18.18
N ILE A 240 -10.95 -8.22 17.68
CA ILE A 240 -10.41 -8.59 16.37
C ILE A 240 -11.58 -9.03 15.50
N THR A 241 -11.85 -8.29 14.42
CA THR A 241 -13.04 -8.52 13.60
C THR A 241 -12.95 -9.77 12.72
N GLY A 242 -11.72 -10.24 12.44
CA GLY A 242 -11.50 -11.25 11.40
C GLY A 242 -11.42 -10.64 10.00
N TRP A 243 -11.28 -11.51 8.99
CA TRP A 243 -11.31 -11.10 7.59
C TRP A 243 -12.72 -10.66 7.20
N MET A 244 -12.81 -9.57 6.47
CA MET A 244 -14.04 -9.03 5.92
C MET A 244 -13.75 -8.38 4.56
N ASP A 245 -14.78 -8.11 3.79
CA ASP A 245 -14.60 -7.37 2.55
C ASP A 245 -14.29 -5.88 2.80
N ARG A 246 -13.95 -5.16 1.72
CA ARG A 246 -13.51 -3.76 1.85
C ARG A 246 -14.64 -2.85 2.31
N GLU A 247 -15.86 -3.09 1.87
CA GLU A 247 -17.02 -2.28 2.22
C GLU A 247 -17.32 -2.40 3.71
N GLU A 248 -17.42 -3.65 4.20
CA GLU A 248 -17.58 -3.93 5.64
C GLU A 248 -16.43 -3.34 6.47
N ALA A 249 -15.17 -3.47 6.00
CA ALA A 249 -14.01 -2.94 6.70
C ALA A 249 -14.03 -1.41 6.81
N THR A 250 -14.43 -0.72 5.74
CA THR A 250 -14.55 0.75 5.75
C THR A 250 -15.75 1.24 6.56
N GLU A 251 -16.82 0.46 6.67
CA GLU A 251 -17.94 0.73 7.60
C GLU A 251 -17.51 0.58 9.06
N GLN A 252 -16.73 -0.46 9.40
CA GLN A 252 -16.16 -0.61 10.74
C GLN A 252 -15.23 0.57 11.09
N LEU A 253 -14.37 0.96 10.14
CA LEU A 253 -13.50 2.13 10.29
C LEU A 253 -14.32 3.40 10.56
N ALA A 254 -15.48 3.58 9.90
CA ALA A 254 -16.34 4.74 10.07
C ALA A 254 -16.85 4.90 11.52
N ARG A 255 -16.97 3.80 12.28
CA ARG A 255 -17.46 3.80 13.67
C ARG A 255 -16.41 4.21 14.71
N ALA A 256 -15.14 4.20 14.33
CA ALA A 256 -14.05 4.59 15.22
C ALA A 256 -13.90 6.11 15.32
N ASP A 257 -13.23 6.56 16.36
CA ASP A 257 -12.85 7.95 16.60
C ASP A 257 -11.39 8.21 16.20
N VAL A 258 -10.51 7.26 16.51
CA VAL A 258 -9.06 7.32 16.24
C VAL A 258 -8.64 6.16 15.37
N PHE A 259 -7.85 6.47 14.35
CA PHE A 259 -7.13 5.46 13.58
C PHE A 259 -5.66 5.44 14.00
N LEU A 260 -5.18 4.28 14.44
CA LEU A 260 -3.84 4.11 14.96
C LEU A 260 -3.08 3.09 14.09
N ILE A 261 -1.97 3.53 13.47
CA ILE A 261 -1.14 2.68 12.62
C ILE A 261 0.32 2.68 13.08
N PRO A 262 0.73 1.76 13.99
CA PRO A 262 2.07 1.71 14.58
C PRO A 262 3.06 0.92 13.72
N SER A 263 2.89 0.92 12.41
CA SER A 263 3.66 0.11 11.47
C SER A 263 5.17 0.34 11.58
N LEU A 264 5.94 -0.72 11.34
CA LEU A 264 7.40 -0.68 11.29
C LEU A 264 7.91 -0.16 9.93
N TRP A 265 7.18 -0.39 8.86
CA TRP A 265 7.40 0.20 7.52
C TRP A 265 6.12 0.19 6.68
N GLU A 266 6.01 1.14 5.77
CA GLU A 266 4.94 1.29 4.79
C GLU A 266 5.50 1.83 3.47
N GLY A 267 4.81 1.57 2.35
CA GLY A 267 5.03 2.30 1.10
C GLY A 267 4.24 3.62 1.10
N LEU A 268 2.91 3.50 0.96
CA LEU A 268 1.91 4.53 1.27
C LEU A 268 0.61 3.79 1.62
N PRO A 269 0.22 3.74 2.90
CA PRO A 269 -0.86 2.87 3.34
C PRO A 269 -2.24 3.42 2.94
N VAL A 270 -2.96 2.65 2.12
CA VAL A 270 -4.33 2.97 1.68
C VAL A 270 -5.26 3.16 2.89
N ALA A 271 -5.14 2.30 3.91
CA ALA A 271 -5.97 2.39 5.13
C ALA A 271 -5.82 3.73 5.88
N LEU A 272 -4.62 4.34 5.85
CA LEU A 272 -4.41 5.67 6.43
C LEU A 272 -5.17 6.73 5.64
N LEU A 273 -5.11 6.68 4.31
CA LEU A 273 -5.84 7.60 3.45
C LEU A 273 -7.36 7.46 3.64
N GLU A 274 -7.86 6.22 3.76
CA GLU A 274 -9.27 5.94 4.03
C GLU A 274 -9.71 6.53 5.39
N ALA A 275 -8.90 6.36 6.43
CA ALA A 275 -9.16 6.91 7.75
C ALA A 275 -9.15 8.45 7.77
N MET A 276 -8.17 9.07 7.10
CA MET A 276 -8.10 10.53 6.96
C MET A 276 -9.31 11.09 6.20
N TYR A 277 -9.71 10.40 5.11
CA TYR A 277 -10.90 10.79 4.34
C TYR A 277 -12.19 10.71 5.17
N GLN A 278 -12.31 9.68 6.02
CA GLN A 278 -13.45 9.49 6.93
C GLN A 278 -13.37 10.37 8.20
N GLU A 279 -12.47 11.37 8.20
CA GLU A 279 -12.33 12.30 9.32
C GLU A 279 -12.01 11.57 10.64
N LYS A 280 -11.14 10.54 10.61
CA LYS A 280 -10.61 9.94 11.84
C LYS A 280 -9.39 10.73 12.32
N LEU A 281 -9.21 10.83 13.64
CA LEU A 281 -7.96 11.33 14.16
C LEU A 281 -6.88 10.27 13.93
N CYS A 282 -5.93 10.55 13.04
CA CYS A 282 -4.90 9.58 12.68
C CYS A 282 -3.65 9.76 13.52
N ILE A 283 -3.16 8.66 14.11
CA ILE A 283 -1.88 8.59 14.85
C ILE A 283 -1.06 7.47 14.22
N ALA A 284 0.10 7.80 13.67
CA ALA A 284 0.90 6.86 12.91
C ALA A 284 2.38 6.87 13.36
N SER A 285 3.08 5.76 13.16
CA SER A 285 4.55 5.75 13.27
C SER A 285 5.19 6.64 12.19
N ARG A 286 6.35 7.25 12.52
CA ARG A 286 7.10 8.14 11.61
C ARG A 286 7.94 7.33 10.60
N VAL A 287 7.30 6.40 9.90
CA VAL A 287 7.94 5.63 8.80
C VAL A 287 7.61 6.24 7.45
N ILE A 288 8.36 5.83 6.41
CA ILE A 288 8.06 6.14 5.01
C ILE A 288 6.59 5.80 4.72
N GLY A 289 5.94 6.56 3.88
CA GLY A 289 4.52 6.44 3.58
C GLY A 289 3.66 7.20 4.59
N ASN A 290 3.75 6.92 5.88
CA ASN A 290 3.01 7.67 6.90
C ASN A 290 3.45 9.14 6.95
N ARG A 291 4.78 9.38 7.06
CA ARG A 291 5.35 10.74 7.08
C ARG A 291 5.21 11.50 5.77
N ASP A 292 4.93 10.79 4.67
CA ASP A 292 4.75 11.41 3.36
C ASP A 292 3.34 12.01 3.20
N VAL A 293 2.39 11.50 3.98
CA VAL A 293 0.99 11.94 4.00
C VAL A 293 0.69 12.85 5.18
N MET A 294 1.30 12.57 6.34
CA MET A 294 0.95 13.24 7.59
C MET A 294 1.90 14.38 7.93
N ILE A 295 1.33 15.54 8.22
CA ILE A 295 2.01 16.71 8.77
C ILE A 295 1.68 16.75 10.26
N ASN A 296 2.69 16.45 11.10
CA ASN A 296 2.53 16.29 12.53
C ASN A 296 1.86 17.49 13.20
N GLY A 297 0.72 17.28 13.86
CA GLY A 297 -0.07 18.30 14.55
C GLY A 297 -1.00 19.10 13.64
N GLU A 298 -0.97 18.92 12.30
CA GLU A 298 -1.84 19.65 11.36
C GLU A 298 -2.96 18.76 10.79
N ASN A 299 -2.62 17.56 10.28
CA ASN A 299 -3.58 16.61 9.69
C ASN A 299 -3.55 15.23 10.38
N GLY A 300 -2.80 15.11 11.48
CA GLY A 300 -2.65 13.92 12.30
C GLY A 300 -1.39 13.98 13.13
N PHE A 301 -1.02 12.88 13.77
CA PHE A 301 0.15 12.81 14.64
C PHE A 301 1.11 11.70 14.22
N LEU A 302 2.40 12.02 14.26
CA LEU A 302 3.49 11.07 14.03
C LEU A 302 4.18 10.75 15.35
N ALA A 303 4.27 9.46 15.68
CA ALA A 303 4.90 8.91 16.88
C ALA A 303 6.20 8.19 16.51
N ASP A 304 7.23 8.39 17.31
CA ASP A 304 8.54 7.76 17.15
C ASP A 304 8.71 6.58 18.12
N CYS A 305 8.02 6.60 19.26
CA CYS A 305 8.09 5.59 20.31
C CYS A 305 6.73 5.38 20.99
N TYR A 306 6.65 4.39 21.88
CA TYR A 306 5.44 4.08 22.66
C TYR A 306 4.93 5.27 23.48
N GLU A 307 5.85 5.99 24.10
CA GLU A 307 5.56 7.13 24.95
C GLU A 307 4.84 8.26 24.18
N ASP A 308 5.17 8.44 22.91
CA ASP A 308 4.49 9.41 22.04
C ASP A 308 3.01 9.04 21.83
N TYR A 309 2.72 7.77 21.52
CA TYR A 309 1.34 7.32 21.37
C TYR A 309 0.52 7.57 22.63
N VAL A 310 1.07 7.19 23.79
CA VAL A 310 0.39 7.39 25.07
C VAL A 310 0.19 8.87 25.39
N ARG A 311 1.19 9.70 25.15
CA ARG A 311 1.09 11.16 25.34
C ARG A 311 0.04 11.78 24.44
N ILE A 312 0.05 11.47 23.14
CA ILE A 312 -0.91 12.01 22.19
C ILE A 312 -2.35 11.61 22.59
N LEU A 313 -2.58 10.35 22.93
CA LEU A 313 -3.89 9.86 23.33
C LEU A 313 -4.39 10.53 24.63
N LYS A 314 -3.52 10.77 25.62
CA LYS A 314 -3.84 11.54 26.83
C LYS A 314 -4.15 13.01 26.52
N ASP A 315 -3.43 13.63 25.59
CA ASP A 315 -3.68 15.01 25.19
C ASP A 315 -5.00 15.15 24.41
N VAL A 316 -5.40 14.10 23.68
CA VAL A 316 -6.72 13.99 23.02
C VAL A 316 -7.84 13.96 24.06
N SER A 317 -7.75 13.06 25.06
CA SER A 317 -8.78 12.91 26.09
C SER A 317 -8.90 14.13 26.98
N SER A 318 -7.79 14.80 27.27
CA SER A 318 -7.79 16.03 28.10
C SER A 318 -8.25 17.30 27.35
N GLY A 319 -8.65 17.18 26.07
CA GLY A 319 -9.15 18.32 25.28
C GLY A 319 -8.08 19.28 24.78
N LYS A 320 -6.79 18.99 24.96
CA LYS A 320 -5.68 19.87 24.50
C LYS A 320 -5.53 19.90 22.98
N ILE A 321 -6.06 18.87 22.29
CA ILE A 321 -5.91 18.73 20.84
C ILE A 321 -7.20 19.20 20.15
N PRO A 322 -7.10 20.11 19.14
CA PRO A 322 -8.24 20.57 18.35
C PRO A 322 -8.61 19.51 17.28
N VAL A 323 -9.20 18.37 17.72
CA VAL A 323 -9.43 17.18 16.92
C VAL A 323 -10.16 17.48 15.61
N GLU A 324 -11.28 18.22 15.66
CA GLU A 324 -12.11 18.50 14.48
C GLU A 324 -11.35 19.32 13.40
N LYS A 325 -10.47 20.22 13.82
CA LYS A 325 -9.64 20.99 12.88
C LYS A 325 -8.67 20.09 12.15
N ILE A 326 -8.04 19.18 12.88
CA ILE A 326 -7.05 18.21 12.34
C ILE A 326 -7.75 17.24 11.38
N GLN A 327 -8.90 16.71 11.77
CA GLN A 327 -9.70 15.80 10.96
C GLN A 327 -10.13 16.41 9.62
N LYS A 328 -10.63 17.66 9.65
CA LYS A 328 -11.02 18.39 8.44
C LYS A 328 -9.85 18.64 7.52
N ARG A 329 -8.69 19.01 8.08
CA ARG A 329 -7.46 19.18 7.30
C ARG A 329 -7.01 17.87 6.69
N ALA A 330 -7.02 16.77 7.43
CA ALA A 330 -6.67 15.44 6.93
C ALA A 330 -7.53 15.05 5.71
N LYS A 331 -8.83 15.22 5.80
CA LYS A 331 -9.74 14.94 4.67
C LYS A 331 -9.47 15.83 3.47
N GLN A 332 -9.24 17.11 3.68
CA GLN A 332 -8.91 18.05 2.59
C GLN A 332 -7.65 17.61 1.86
N ASP A 333 -6.58 17.28 2.58
CA ASP A 333 -5.32 16.84 1.99
C ASP A 333 -5.49 15.57 1.15
N VAL A 334 -6.33 14.62 1.60
CA VAL A 334 -6.63 13.40 0.84
C VAL A 334 -7.39 13.72 -0.45
N VAL A 335 -8.42 14.54 -0.39
CA VAL A 335 -9.21 14.92 -1.58
C VAL A 335 -8.34 15.63 -2.61
N GLU A 336 -7.46 16.53 -2.17
CA GLU A 336 -6.62 17.34 -3.06
C GLU A 336 -5.44 16.56 -3.65
N SER A 337 -4.88 15.57 -2.91
CA SER A 337 -3.58 15.00 -3.27
C SER A 337 -3.54 13.49 -3.43
N TYR A 338 -4.53 12.75 -2.91
CA TYR A 338 -4.50 11.29 -2.83
C TYR A 338 -5.77 10.63 -3.37
N SER A 339 -6.39 11.22 -4.40
CA SER A 339 -7.53 10.58 -5.09
C SER A 339 -7.06 9.63 -6.18
N THR A 340 -7.81 8.55 -6.39
CA THR A 340 -7.61 7.62 -7.53
C THR A 340 -7.62 8.34 -8.88
N THR A 341 -8.51 9.32 -9.07
CA THR A 341 -8.58 10.11 -10.30
C THR A 341 -7.24 10.81 -10.59
N LYS A 342 -6.62 11.42 -9.56
CA LYS A 342 -5.32 12.08 -9.70
C LYS A 342 -4.22 11.06 -10.00
N MET A 343 -4.16 9.99 -9.22
CA MET A 343 -3.18 8.90 -9.40
C MET A 343 -3.24 8.34 -10.83
N CYS A 344 -4.42 7.91 -11.28
CA CYS A 344 -4.60 7.32 -12.61
C CYS A 344 -4.29 8.32 -13.73
N GLY A 345 -4.68 9.59 -13.57
CA GLY A 345 -4.35 10.66 -14.51
C GLY A 345 -2.84 10.87 -14.67
N GLU A 346 -2.08 10.81 -13.57
CA GLU A 346 -0.62 10.90 -13.61
C GLU A 346 0.02 9.68 -14.30
N TYR A 347 -0.47 8.45 -14.03
CA TYR A 347 -0.01 7.26 -14.74
C TYR A 347 -0.31 7.31 -16.24
N LEU A 348 -1.52 7.70 -16.62
CA LEU A 348 -1.88 7.86 -18.05
C LEU A 348 -1.00 8.90 -18.73
N ARG A 349 -0.70 10.03 -18.08
CA ARG A 349 0.23 11.02 -18.60
C ARG A 349 1.62 10.42 -18.85
N VAL A 350 2.19 9.71 -17.86
CA VAL A 350 3.49 9.04 -17.99
C VAL A 350 3.50 8.03 -19.12
N TYR A 351 2.44 7.23 -19.26
CA TYR A 351 2.34 6.23 -20.34
C TYR A 351 2.20 6.86 -21.72
N ARG A 352 1.61 8.06 -21.84
CA ARG A 352 1.48 8.80 -23.10
C ARG A 352 2.78 9.53 -23.48
N GLU A 353 3.41 10.23 -22.53
CA GLU A 353 4.58 11.10 -22.77
C GLU A 353 5.82 10.32 -23.23
N ASP A 354 6.06 9.16 -22.67
CA ASP A 354 7.16 8.31 -23.09
C ASP A 354 6.92 7.60 -24.46
N THR A 355 5.92 8.07 -25.23
CA THR A 355 5.59 7.52 -26.58
C THR A 355 6.22 8.27 -27.74
N LYS A 356 7.15 9.20 -27.47
CA LYS A 356 7.88 9.96 -28.51
C LYS A 356 9.21 9.32 -28.85
#